data_08b4c96e78a377a339f79cbe31b1d72d
#
_entry.id   08b4c96e78a377a339f79cbe31b1d72d
#
_cell.length_a   1.000
_cell.length_b   1.000
_cell.length_c   1.000
_cell.angle_alpha   90.00
_cell.angle_beta   90.00
_cell.angle_gamma   90.00
#
_symmetry.space_group_name_H-M   'P 1'
#
loop_
_entity.id
_entity.type
_entity.pdbx_description
1 polymer ?
#
loop_
_entity_poly.entity_id
_entity_poly.type
_entity_poly.pdbx_seq_one_letter_code
_entity_poly.pdbx_strand_id
1 'polypeptide(L)'
;MRYFRATGSCWAISDPAANVLTRTLPPDFPDLVIVAGHIGYPWTAEMIARATKYENVYINTSASTVRRYPPELGQYMRGHGRHKVMFGTNYPMIAAAKAPEGLDDLGLDADAKASFLGGNAARVFRINQ
;
A
#
# COMPACT_ATOMS: atom_id res chain seq x y z
N MET A 1 -7.30 -6.59 -15.43
CA MET A 1 -6.62 -5.30 -15.27
C MET A 1 -7.67 -4.24 -14.97
N ARG A 2 -7.73 -3.75 -13.75
CA ARG A 2 -8.68 -2.68 -13.39
C ARG A 2 -7.89 -1.43 -13.01
N TYR A 3 -7.96 -0.44 -13.86
CA TYR A 3 -7.42 0.88 -13.56
C TYR A 3 -8.52 1.73 -12.92
N PHE A 4 -8.29 2.21 -11.72
CA PHE A 4 -9.15 3.21 -11.11
C PHE A 4 -8.51 4.58 -11.27
N ARG A 5 -9.13 5.44 -12.03
CA ARG A 5 -8.78 6.85 -12.11
C ARG A 5 -9.53 7.60 -11.01
N ALA A 6 -8.87 7.93 -9.92
CA ALA A 6 -9.37 8.94 -9.02
C ALA A 6 -9.08 10.33 -9.62
N THR A 7 -10.02 11.24 -9.52
CA THR A 7 -9.84 12.64 -9.94
C THR A 7 -8.66 13.24 -9.17
N GLY A 8 -7.52 13.39 -9.81
CA GLY A 8 -6.30 13.90 -9.19
C GLY A 8 -5.06 13.04 -9.42
N SER A 9 -4.96 12.35 -10.55
CA SER A 9 -3.73 11.65 -10.98
C SER A 9 -3.25 10.50 -10.06
N CYS A 10 -4.17 9.76 -9.42
CA CYS A 10 -3.86 8.57 -8.65
C CYS A 10 -4.20 7.30 -9.44
N TRP A 11 -3.24 6.36 -9.56
CA TRP A 11 -3.44 5.07 -10.22
C TRP A 11 -3.19 3.95 -9.21
N ALA A 12 -4.21 3.10 -9.00
CA ALA A 12 -4.05 1.84 -8.27
C ALA A 12 -3.80 0.71 -9.27
N ILE A 13 -2.70 0.01 -9.13
CA ILE A 13 -2.28 -1.07 -10.01
C ILE A 13 -2.28 -2.38 -9.20
N SER A 14 -3.07 -3.35 -9.64
CA SER A 14 -3.22 -4.65 -8.97
C SER A 14 -2.78 -5.83 -9.82
N ASP A 15 -1.83 -5.62 -10.74
CA ASP A 15 -1.36 -6.63 -11.71
C ASP A 15 0.12 -6.96 -11.47
N PRO A 16 0.56 -8.22 -11.65
CA PRO A 16 1.98 -8.58 -11.67
C PRO A 16 2.82 -7.75 -12.64
N ALA A 17 2.25 -7.32 -13.76
CA ALA A 17 2.88 -6.38 -14.69
C ALA A 17 3.11 -4.98 -14.07
N ALA A 18 2.46 -4.67 -12.95
CA ALA A 18 2.65 -3.43 -12.21
C ALA A 18 4.11 -3.20 -11.79
N ASN A 19 4.86 -4.28 -11.60
CA ASN A 19 6.28 -4.16 -11.27
C ASN A 19 7.08 -3.51 -12.42
N VAL A 20 6.72 -3.81 -13.66
CA VAL A 20 7.34 -3.16 -14.84
C VAL A 20 6.96 -1.69 -14.89
N LEU A 21 5.68 -1.36 -14.64
CA LEU A 21 5.19 0.02 -14.64
C LEU A 21 5.82 0.85 -13.51
N THR A 22 5.97 0.29 -12.31
CA THR A 22 6.63 0.98 -11.20
C THR A 22 8.14 1.15 -11.41
N ARG A 23 8.74 0.48 -12.39
CA ARG A 23 10.15 0.69 -12.77
C ARG A 23 10.35 1.95 -13.61
N THR A 24 9.41 2.29 -14.45
CA THR A 24 9.52 3.35 -15.47
C THR A 24 8.75 4.61 -15.10
N LEU A 25 7.56 4.47 -14.50
CA LEU A 25 6.67 5.61 -14.26
C LEU A 25 7.14 6.62 -13.19
N PRO A 26 7.71 6.20 -12.02
CA PRO A 26 8.00 7.18 -10.97
C PRO A 26 9.00 8.27 -11.35
N PRO A 27 10.11 7.98 -12.07
CA PRO A 27 11.05 9.02 -12.47
C PRO A 27 10.53 9.91 -13.59
N ASP A 28 9.70 9.37 -14.49
CA ASP A 28 9.19 10.10 -15.65
C ASP A 28 7.94 10.95 -15.32
N PHE A 29 7.21 10.56 -14.27
CA PHE A 29 5.98 11.21 -13.83
C PHE A 29 5.97 11.44 -12.31
N PRO A 30 6.77 12.36 -11.78
CA PRO A 30 6.91 12.58 -10.34
C PRO A 30 5.60 13.03 -9.65
N ASP A 31 4.71 13.68 -10.38
CA ASP A 31 3.41 14.14 -9.87
C ASP A 31 2.34 13.04 -9.88
N LEU A 32 2.62 11.89 -10.50
CA LEU A 32 1.70 10.76 -10.57
C LEU A 32 1.80 9.93 -9.28
N VAL A 33 0.72 9.89 -8.50
CA VAL A 33 0.63 9.02 -7.33
C VAL A 33 0.38 7.59 -7.79
N ILE A 34 1.27 6.69 -7.41
CA ILE A 34 1.22 5.27 -7.75
C ILE A 34 0.92 4.48 -6.48
N VAL A 35 -0.16 3.70 -6.49
CA VAL A 35 -0.54 2.81 -5.39
C VAL A 35 -0.51 1.37 -5.89
N ALA A 36 0.46 0.60 -5.43
CA ALA A 36 0.58 -0.82 -5.75
C ALA A 36 -0.36 -1.64 -4.88
N GLY A 37 -1.29 -2.34 -5.50
CA GLY A 37 -2.21 -3.25 -4.81
C GLY A 37 -1.56 -4.57 -4.40
N HIS A 38 -2.24 -5.32 -3.51
CA HIS A 38 -1.89 -6.70 -3.15
C HIS A 38 -0.46 -6.85 -2.63
N ILE A 39 0.01 -5.87 -1.82
CA ILE A 39 1.38 -5.82 -1.27
C ILE A 39 2.51 -5.94 -2.32
N GLY A 40 2.20 -5.77 -3.59
CA GLY A 40 3.15 -5.99 -4.68
C GLY A 40 3.47 -7.47 -4.96
N TYR A 41 2.64 -8.40 -4.45
CA TYR A 41 2.87 -9.83 -4.62
C TYR A 41 3.03 -10.24 -6.10
N PRO A 42 4.00 -11.11 -6.45
CA PRO A 42 4.95 -11.80 -5.57
C PRO A 42 6.27 -11.03 -5.32
N TRP A 43 6.39 -9.78 -5.77
CA TRP A 43 7.61 -8.96 -5.69
C TRP A 43 7.56 -7.93 -4.56
N THR A 44 7.10 -8.32 -3.38
CA THR A 44 6.92 -7.40 -2.23
C THR A 44 8.21 -6.68 -1.84
N ALA A 45 9.36 -7.37 -1.83
CA ALA A 45 10.64 -6.77 -1.49
C ALA A 45 11.04 -5.66 -2.49
N GLU A 46 10.84 -5.88 -3.79
CA GLU A 46 11.08 -4.87 -4.81
C GLU A 46 10.12 -3.70 -4.68
N MET A 47 8.87 -3.97 -4.32
CA MET A 47 7.86 -2.95 -4.10
C MET A 47 8.22 -2.05 -2.91
N ILE A 48 8.71 -2.64 -1.82
CA ILE A 48 9.24 -1.91 -0.66
C ILE A 48 10.41 -1.01 -1.07
N ALA A 49 11.36 -1.55 -1.84
CA ALA A 49 12.50 -0.76 -2.34
C ALA A 49 12.05 0.44 -3.19
N ARG A 50 11.01 0.26 -3.99
CA ARG A 50 10.43 1.33 -4.81
C ARG A 50 9.71 2.38 -3.98
N ALA A 51 8.85 1.95 -3.06
CA ALA A 51 8.15 2.86 -2.17
C ALA A 51 9.12 3.64 -1.26
N THR A 52 10.27 3.06 -0.95
CA THR A 52 11.34 3.74 -0.20
C THR A 52 12.04 4.79 -1.06
N LYS A 53 12.30 4.47 -2.34
CA LYS A 53 13.05 5.34 -3.25
C LYS A 53 12.23 6.52 -3.79
N TYR A 54 10.95 6.28 -4.09
CA TYR A 54 10.09 7.26 -4.76
C TYR A 54 8.99 7.75 -3.82
N GLU A 55 8.88 9.06 -3.66
CA GLU A 55 7.91 9.68 -2.74
C GLU A 55 6.46 9.47 -3.18
N ASN A 56 6.22 9.38 -4.48
CA ASN A 56 4.92 9.20 -5.10
C ASN A 56 4.45 7.73 -5.20
N VAL A 57 5.22 6.77 -4.65
CA VAL A 57 4.88 5.34 -4.67
C VAL A 57 4.43 4.87 -3.29
N TYR A 58 3.30 4.17 -3.25
CA TYR A 58 2.65 3.64 -2.05
C TYR A 58 2.28 2.17 -2.23
N ILE A 59 2.06 1.48 -1.11
CA ILE A 59 1.68 0.06 -1.07
C ILE A 59 0.29 -0.06 -0.44
N ASN A 60 -0.63 -0.76 -1.11
CA ASN A 60 -1.93 -1.14 -0.58
C ASN A 60 -1.93 -2.63 -0.24
N THR A 61 -2.43 -2.98 0.94
CA THR A 61 -2.38 -4.35 1.47
C THR A 61 -3.61 -5.19 1.14
N SER A 62 -4.42 -4.78 0.18
CA SER A 62 -5.58 -5.53 -0.28
C SER A 62 -5.25 -6.98 -0.65
N ALA A 63 -6.25 -7.83 -0.61
CA ALA A 63 -6.16 -9.27 -0.89
C ALA A 63 -5.28 -10.09 0.08
N SER A 64 -4.82 -9.51 1.18
CA SER A 64 -4.06 -10.21 2.22
C SER A 64 -4.58 -9.82 3.60
N THR A 65 -4.68 -10.80 4.50
CA THR A 65 -4.90 -10.53 5.93
C THR A 65 -3.57 -10.15 6.58
N VAL A 66 -3.61 -9.36 7.64
CA VAL A 66 -2.40 -8.92 8.35
C VAL A 66 -1.52 -10.09 8.77
N ARG A 67 -2.10 -11.21 9.20
CA ARG A 67 -1.36 -12.44 9.57
C ARG A 67 -0.52 -13.03 8.44
N ARG A 68 -0.83 -12.70 7.20
CA ARG A 68 -0.13 -13.21 6.01
C ARG A 68 0.88 -12.23 5.43
N TYR A 69 1.07 -11.09 6.07
CA TYR A 69 2.06 -10.13 5.58
C TYR A 69 3.45 -10.72 5.72
N PRO A 70 4.29 -10.59 4.68
CA PRO A 70 5.68 -11.00 4.79
C PRO A 70 6.41 -10.16 5.85
N PRO A 71 7.36 -10.77 6.59
CA PRO A 71 8.06 -10.09 7.70
C PRO A 71 8.70 -8.76 7.31
N GLU A 72 9.24 -8.67 6.10
CA GLU A 72 9.86 -7.45 5.55
C GLU A 72 8.87 -6.29 5.44
N LEU A 73 7.59 -6.58 5.14
CA LEU A 73 6.55 -5.55 5.10
C LEU A 73 6.26 -5.01 6.50
N GLY A 74 6.12 -5.90 7.49
CA GLY A 74 5.94 -5.50 8.88
C GLY A 74 7.11 -4.67 9.40
N GLN A 75 8.34 -5.04 9.07
CA GLN A 75 9.53 -4.27 9.41
C GLN A 75 9.52 -2.89 8.73
N TYR A 76 9.17 -2.83 7.47
CA TYR A 76 9.05 -1.59 6.72
C TYR A 76 8.02 -0.63 7.33
N MET A 77 6.85 -1.16 7.72
CA MET A 77 5.77 -0.38 8.35
C MET A 77 6.15 0.22 9.71
N ARG A 78 7.02 -0.45 10.48
CA ARG A 78 7.56 0.09 11.75
C ARG A 78 8.54 1.24 11.55
N GLY A 79 9.17 1.33 10.39
CA GLY A 79 10.18 2.33 10.05
C GLY A 79 9.76 3.28 8.94
N HIS A 80 10.48 3.22 7.84
CA HIS A 80 10.32 4.13 6.70
C HIS A 80 8.97 4.04 6.00
N GLY A 81 8.30 2.89 6.08
CA GLY A 81 7.01 2.64 5.46
C GLY A 81 5.79 3.15 6.23
N ARG A 82 5.98 3.76 7.40
CA ARG A 82 4.90 4.26 8.27
C ARG A 82 3.83 5.07 7.50
N HIS A 83 4.27 5.88 6.55
CA HIS A 83 3.40 6.75 5.74
C HIS A 83 3.22 6.25 4.30
N LYS A 84 3.67 5.04 4.00
CA LYS A 84 3.70 4.48 2.64
C LYS A 84 2.76 3.30 2.43
N VAL A 85 2.34 2.66 3.52
CA VAL A 85 1.50 1.46 3.47
C VAL A 85 0.08 1.80 3.89
N MET A 86 -0.88 1.37 3.09
CA MET A 86 -2.31 1.61 3.29
C MET A 86 -3.07 0.30 3.47
N PHE A 87 -3.99 0.27 4.43
CA PHE A 87 -4.88 -0.86 4.66
C PHE A 87 -5.90 -1.00 3.54
N GLY A 88 -6.12 -2.22 3.11
CA GLY A 88 -7.18 -2.57 2.17
C GLY A 88 -7.62 -4.01 2.35
N THR A 89 -8.90 -4.30 2.10
CA THR A 89 -9.48 -5.63 2.27
C THR A 89 -9.67 -6.37 0.95
N ASN A 90 -9.85 -5.64 -0.15
CA ASN A 90 -10.33 -6.19 -1.41
C ASN A 90 -11.70 -6.88 -1.25
N TYR A 91 -12.61 -6.27 -0.46
CA TYR A 91 -13.95 -6.78 -0.28
C TYR A 91 -14.67 -7.03 -1.64
N PRO A 92 -15.41 -8.12 -1.82
CA PRO A 92 -15.84 -9.10 -0.83
C PRO A 92 -14.88 -10.29 -0.62
N MET A 93 -13.68 -10.28 -1.22
CA MET A 93 -12.70 -11.36 -1.11
C MET A 93 -12.29 -11.61 0.35
N ILE A 94 -12.02 -10.54 1.10
CA ILE A 94 -11.72 -10.61 2.54
C ILE A 94 -12.71 -9.72 3.28
N ALA A 95 -13.41 -10.30 4.25
CA ALA A 95 -14.32 -9.54 5.10
C ALA A 95 -13.56 -8.51 5.94
N ALA A 96 -14.10 -7.31 6.06
CA ALA A 96 -13.47 -6.21 6.80
C ALA A 96 -13.13 -6.58 8.27
N ALA A 97 -13.94 -7.42 8.90
CA ALA A 97 -13.68 -7.91 10.25
C ALA A 97 -12.45 -8.85 10.35
N LYS A 98 -12.16 -9.61 9.29
CA LYS A 98 -11.01 -10.55 9.24
C LYS A 98 -9.71 -9.91 8.80
N ALA A 99 -9.78 -8.87 7.99
CA ALA A 99 -8.61 -8.28 7.40
C ALA A 99 -7.58 -7.78 8.43
N PRO A 100 -7.97 -7.11 9.54
CA PRO A 100 -7.03 -6.61 10.54
C PRO A 100 -6.61 -7.66 11.60
N GLU A 101 -7.06 -8.92 11.51
CA GLU A 101 -6.62 -9.95 12.46
C GLU A 101 -5.10 -10.09 12.46
N GLY A 102 -4.49 -9.96 13.65
CA GLY A 102 -3.05 -9.98 13.83
C GLY A 102 -2.38 -8.59 13.75
N LEU A 103 -3.16 -7.51 13.70
CA LEU A 103 -2.61 -6.14 13.64
C LEU A 103 -1.68 -5.82 14.82
N ASP A 104 -1.99 -6.33 16.01
CA ASP A 104 -1.16 -6.11 17.19
C ASP A 104 0.20 -6.83 17.11
N ASP A 105 0.24 -7.95 16.39
CA ASP A 105 1.47 -8.74 16.18
C ASP A 105 2.49 -8.00 15.27
N LEU A 106 2.05 -7.00 14.52
CA LEU A 106 2.96 -6.19 13.70
C LEU A 106 3.88 -5.27 14.53
N GLY A 107 3.57 -5.06 15.82
CA GLY A 107 4.35 -4.20 16.69
C GLY A 107 4.38 -2.71 16.27
N LEU A 108 3.28 -2.25 15.68
CA LEU A 108 3.10 -0.84 15.32
C LEU A 108 2.70 -0.03 16.56
N ASP A 109 3.25 1.17 16.71
CA ASP A 109 2.74 2.12 17.69
C ASP A 109 1.37 2.68 17.29
N ALA A 110 0.73 3.45 18.18
CA ALA A 110 -0.62 3.97 17.97
C ALA A 110 -0.73 4.86 16.72
N ASP A 111 0.28 5.70 16.47
CA ASP A 111 0.30 6.61 15.33
C ASP A 111 0.50 5.85 14.00
N ALA A 112 1.37 4.83 14.00
CA ALA A 112 1.57 3.98 12.85
C ALA A 112 0.32 3.15 12.52
N LYS A 113 -0.40 2.64 13.54
CA LYS A 113 -1.69 1.95 13.35
C LYS A 113 -2.75 2.87 12.76
N ALA A 114 -2.89 4.08 13.29
CA ALA A 114 -3.84 5.07 12.78
C ALA A 114 -3.51 5.46 11.33
N SER A 115 -2.23 5.69 11.03
CA SER A 115 -1.76 5.98 9.67
C SER A 115 -2.07 4.85 8.70
N PHE A 116 -1.79 3.61 9.09
CA PHE A 116 -2.03 2.42 8.29
C PHE A 116 -3.51 2.18 8.03
N LEU A 117 -4.36 2.22 9.06
CA LEU A 117 -5.79 1.88 8.96
C LEU A 117 -6.61 2.88 8.14
N GLY A 118 -6.16 4.12 8.01
CA GLY A 118 -6.92 5.12 7.25
C GLY A 118 -6.17 6.41 6.96
N GLY A 119 -5.29 6.85 7.84
CA GLY A 119 -4.60 8.13 7.72
C GLY A 119 -3.81 8.28 6.42
N ASN A 120 -3.08 7.24 6.01
CA ASN A 120 -2.33 7.25 4.76
C ASN A 120 -3.25 7.32 3.55
N ALA A 121 -4.34 6.53 3.53
CA ALA A 121 -5.30 6.55 2.45
C ALA A 121 -6.01 7.92 2.35
N ALA A 122 -6.44 8.48 3.47
CA ALA A 122 -7.07 9.79 3.50
C ALA A 122 -6.15 10.87 2.91
N ARG A 123 -4.88 10.86 3.29
CA ARG A 123 -3.87 11.81 2.80
C ARG A 123 -3.59 11.62 1.31
N VAL A 124 -3.34 10.39 0.87
CA VAL A 124 -2.94 10.09 -0.51
C VAL A 124 -4.08 10.30 -1.49
N PHE A 125 -5.29 9.89 -1.13
CA PHE A 125 -6.48 10.06 -1.97
C PHE A 125 -7.21 11.39 -1.73
N ARG A 126 -6.68 12.26 -0.84
CA ARG A 126 -7.28 13.57 -0.51
C ARG A 126 -8.74 13.46 -0.09
N ILE A 127 -9.05 12.44 0.71
CA ILE A 127 -10.39 12.23 1.26
C ILE A 127 -10.54 13.18 2.45
N ASN A 128 -11.47 14.13 2.34
CA ASN A 128 -11.83 15.02 3.44
C ASN A 128 -12.47 14.19 4.55
N GLN A 129 -11.91 14.26 5.74
CA GLN A 129 -12.49 13.69 6.96
C GLN A 129 -13.43 14.70 7.60
#